data_e2f084e49c548d0a49951624b8794160
#
_entry.id   e2f084e49c548d0a49951624b8794160
#
_cell.length_a   1.000
_cell.length_b   1.000
_cell.length_c   1.000
_cell.angle_alpha   90.00
_cell.angle_beta   90.00
_cell.angle_gamma   90.00
#
_symmetry.space_group_name_H-M   'P 1'
#
loop_
_entity.id
_entity.type
_entity.pdbx_description
1 polymer ?
#
loop_
_entity_poly.entity_id
_entity_poly.type
_entity_poly.pdbx_seq_one_letter_code
_entity_poly.pdbx_strand_id
1 'polypeptide(L)'
;MTVTTATKTDTRTATRVRLFTPGPVEIPARILRALSQTPPHHRTDVFRATLRRVVEALRDLHRTQGEVFLLGASGTGAMEAAVVNLLQPSDKALVIVGGKFGERWMHLLKAYGI
;
A
#
# COMPACT_ATOMS: atom_id res chain seq x y z
N MET A 1 28.84 -1.21 -53.77
CA MET A 1 28.43 -2.39 -52.98
C MET A 1 27.78 -1.89 -51.71
N THR A 2 26.47 -1.95 -51.65
CA THR A 2 25.69 -1.45 -50.48
C THR A 2 25.29 -2.65 -49.64
N VAL A 3 25.82 -2.76 -48.44
CA VAL A 3 25.49 -3.84 -47.52
C VAL A 3 24.27 -3.42 -46.74
N THR A 4 23.10 -4.05 -47.05
CA THR A 4 21.89 -3.90 -46.27
C THR A 4 21.91 -4.89 -45.11
N THR A 5 22.14 -4.36 -43.90
CA THR A 5 22.05 -5.15 -42.67
C THR A 5 20.59 -5.28 -42.25
N ALA A 6 20.03 -6.45 -42.47
CA ALA A 6 18.67 -6.76 -41.97
C ALA A 6 18.70 -6.92 -40.45
N THR A 7 18.10 -5.99 -39.73
CA THR A 7 17.88 -6.10 -38.27
C THR A 7 16.80 -7.15 -38.01
N LYS A 8 17.22 -8.28 -37.47
CA LYS A 8 16.32 -9.37 -37.08
C LYS A 8 15.53 -8.92 -35.85
N THR A 9 14.27 -8.59 -36.06
CA THR A 9 13.35 -8.24 -34.96
C THR A 9 13.09 -9.53 -34.15
N ASP A 10 13.70 -9.63 -32.97
CA ASP A 10 13.48 -10.74 -32.04
C ASP A 10 12.08 -10.57 -31.38
N THR A 11 11.08 -11.18 -31.97
CA THR A 11 9.73 -11.28 -31.41
C THR A 11 9.68 -12.38 -30.35
N ARG A 12 10.47 -12.24 -29.27
CA ARG A 12 10.24 -13.04 -28.07
C ARG A 12 8.94 -12.57 -27.46
N THR A 13 7.93 -13.44 -27.53
CA THR A 13 6.70 -13.27 -26.75
C THR A 13 7.14 -13.26 -25.29
N ALA A 14 7.20 -12.07 -24.69
CA ALA A 14 7.57 -11.94 -23.29
C ALA A 14 6.56 -12.71 -22.45
N THR A 15 6.97 -13.84 -21.88
CA THR A 15 6.14 -14.62 -20.98
C THR A 15 5.77 -13.72 -19.81
N ARG A 16 4.48 -13.37 -19.67
CA ARG A 16 4.00 -12.53 -18.59
C ARG A 16 4.15 -13.28 -17.27
N VAL A 17 5.13 -12.89 -16.47
CA VAL A 17 5.32 -13.43 -15.11
C VAL A 17 4.33 -12.75 -14.17
N ARG A 18 3.48 -13.54 -13.51
CA ARG A 18 2.60 -13.04 -12.46
C ARG A 18 3.29 -13.13 -11.11
N LEU A 19 3.21 -12.05 -10.34
CA LEU A 19 3.78 -11.99 -9.00
C LEU A 19 2.72 -12.40 -7.96
N PHE A 20 3.05 -13.39 -7.13
CA PHE A 20 2.24 -13.86 -6.01
C PHE A 20 3.00 -13.63 -4.69
N THR A 21 3.50 -12.41 -4.50
CA THR A 21 4.26 -12.01 -3.32
C THR A 21 3.51 -10.93 -2.54
N PRO A 22 3.76 -10.78 -1.23
CA PRO A 22 3.22 -9.65 -0.46
C PRO A 22 3.70 -8.29 -0.98
N GLY A 23 4.80 -8.26 -1.70
CA GLY A 23 5.41 -7.13 -2.40
C GLY A 23 6.74 -7.57 -3.02
N PRO A 24 7.09 -7.05 -4.21
CA PRO A 24 6.28 -6.23 -5.09
C PRO A 24 5.07 -6.97 -5.68
N VAL A 25 4.01 -6.23 -6.02
CA VAL A 25 2.80 -6.76 -6.65
C VAL A 25 2.60 -6.18 -8.04
N GLU A 26 1.85 -6.89 -8.89
CA GLU A 26 1.46 -6.36 -10.19
C GLU A 26 0.42 -5.25 -10.00
N ILE A 27 0.74 -4.03 -10.43
CA ILE A 27 -0.17 -2.88 -10.36
C ILE A 27 -1.02 -2.83 -11.64
N PRO A 28 -2.36 -2.83 -11.54
CA PRO A 28 -3.22 -2.72 -12.71
C PRO A 28 -2.93 -1.47 -13.55
N ALA A 29 -2.97 -1.61 -14.87
CA ALA A 29 -2.62 -0.51 -15.80
C ALA A 29 -3.42 0.78 -15.55
N ARG A 30 -4.68 0.69 -15.10
CA ARG A 30 -5.50 1.86 -14.74
C ARG A 30 -4.90 2.65 -13.57
N ILE A 31 -4.29 1.96 -12.60
CA ILE A 31 -3.64 2.60 -11.45
C ILE A 31 -2.31 3.22 -11.88
N LEU A 32 -1.51 2.51 -12.69
CA LEU A 32 -0.28 3.08 -13.23
C LEU A 32 -0.54 4.36 -14.04
N ARG A 33 -1.60 4.40 -14.84
CA ARG A 33 -2.00 5.62 -15.55
C ARG A 33 -2.39 6.76 -14.60
N ALA A 34 -3.06 6.46 -13.50
CA ALA A 34 -3.39 7.48 -12.50
C ALA A 34 -2.12 8.00 -11.79
N LEU A 35 -1.19 7.11 -11.44
CA LEU A 35 0.08 7.47 -10.81
C LEU A 35 1.00 8.31 -11.71
N SER A 36 0.88 8.18 -13.04
CA SER A 36 1.66 8.97 -14.01
C SER A 36 1.12 10.39 -14.22
N GLN A 37 -0.04 10.75 -13.66
CA GLN A 37 -0.60 12.09 -13.78
C GLN A 37 0.08 13.06 -12.82
N THR A 38 0.20 14.32 -13.21
CA THR A 38 0.64 15.38 -12.31
C THR A 38 -0.35 15.51 -11.16
N PRO A 39 0.10 15.38 -9.90
CA PRO A 39 -0.82 15.50 -8.77
C PRO A 39 -1.34 16.93 -8.64
N PRO A 40 -2.64 17.13 -8.37
CA PRO A 40 -3.18 18.45 -8.10
C PRO A 40 -2.62 18.99 -6.78
N HIS A 41 -2.47 20.30 -6.69
CA HIS A 41 -2.03 20.94 -5.45
C HIS A 41 -3.02 20.65 -4.32
N HIS A 42 -2.51 20.28 -3.14
CA HIS A 42 -3.31 19.80 -1.98
C HIS A 42 -4.32 20.81 -1.42
N ARG A 43 -4.17 22.12 -1.71
CA ARG A 43 -5.10 23.19 -1.27
C ARG A 43 -6.16 23.55 -2.30
N THR A 44 -6.28 22.81 -3.40
CA THR A 44 -7.30 23.03 -4.42
C THR A 44 -8.61 22.30 -4.12
N ASP A 45 -9.72 22.78 -4.67
CA ASP A 45 -11.01 22.10 -4.52
C ASP A 45 -11.04 20.75 -5.23
N VAL A 46 -10.28 20.60 -6.32
CA VAL A 46 -10.09 19.32 -7.02
C VAL A 46 -9.48 18.27 -6.10
N PHE A 47 -8.43 18.65 -5.37
CA PHE A 47 -7.79 17.73 -4.40
C PHE A 47 -8.74 17.40 -3.24
N ARG A 48 -9.42 18.41 -2.67
CA ARG A 48 -10.39 18.22 -1.57
C ARG A 48 -11.53 17.29 -1.97
N ALA A 49 -12.08 17.46 -3.16
CA ALA A 49 -13.13 16.61 -3.69
C ALA A 49 -12.65 15.16 -3.89
N THR A 50 -11.43 14.98 -4.38
CA THR A 50 -10.81 13.65 -4.54
C THR A 50 -10.59 12.99 -3.19
N LEU A 51 -10.01 13.71 -2.22
CA LEU A 51 -9.78 13.18 -0.88
C LEU A 51 -11.08 12.77 -0.18
N ARG A 52 -12.14 13.60 -0.30
CA ARG A 52 -13.46 13.28 0.25
C ARG A 52 -14.00 11.96 -0.30
N ARG A 53 -13.98 11.79 -1.62
CA ARG A 53 -14.42 10.53 -2.26
C ARG A 53 -13.60 9.32 -1.80
N VAL A 54 -12.29 9.49 -1.59
CA VAL A 54 -11.43 8.42 -1.09
C VAL A 54 -11.83 8.05 0.35
N VAL A 55 -12.03 9.03 1.23
CA VAL A 55 -12.45 8.79 2.62
C VAL A 55 -13.82 8.13 2.68
N GLU A 56 -14.79 8.58 1.88
CA GLU A 56 -16.12 7.98 1.78
C GLU A 56 -16.03 6.51 1.33
N ALA A 57 -15.28 6.23 0.26
CA ALA A 57 -15.07 4.86 -0.21
C ALA A 57 -14.38 3.95 0.82
N LEU A 58 -13.46 4.50 1.62
CA LEU A 58 -12.82 3.76 2.70
C LEU A 58 -13.78 3.50 3.87
N ARG A 59 -14.65 4.44 4.22
CA ARG A 59 -15.71 4.20 5.20
C ARG A 59 -16.62 3.04 4.78
N ASP A 60 -17.04 3.02 3.52
CA ASP A 60 -17.85 1.94 2.97
C ASP A 60 -17.09 0.61 2.99
N LEU A 61 -15.83 0.60 2.56
CA LEU A 61 -14.99 -0.58 2.56
C LEU A 61 -14.82 -1.18 3.96
N HIS A 62 -14.59 -0.33 4.96
CA HIS A 62 -14.41 -0.72 6.36
C HIS A 62 -15.74 -0.84 7.13
N ARG A 63 -16.87 -0.56 6.49
CA ARG A 63 -18.21 -0.59 7.11
C ARG A 63 -18.26 0.18 8.42
N THR A 64 -17.70 1.38 8.44
CA THR A 64 -17.62 2.23 9.63
C THR A 64 -18.32 3.57 9.44
N GLN A 65 -18.92 4.09 10.52
CA GLN A 65 -19.40 5.46 10.62
C GLN A 65 -18.36 6.39 11.29
N GLY A 66 -17.27 5.82 11.80
CA GLY A 66 -16.19 6.56 12.44
C GLY A 66 -15.31 7.33 11.46
N GLU A 67 -14.39 8.10 12.02
CA GLU A 67 -13.39 8.80 11.21
C GLU A 67 -12.38 7.82 10.59
N VAL A 68 -11.99 8.11 9.35
CA VAL A 68 -10.97 7.34 8.62
C VAL A 68 -9.79 8.27 8.32
N PHE A 69 -8.63 7.88 8.75
CA PHE A 69 -7.37 8.62 8.53
C PHE A 69 -6.51 7.91 7.50
N LEU A 70 -5.92 8.69 6.60
CA LEU A 70 -4.92 8.21 5.64
C LEU A 70 -3.53 8.54 6.17
N LEU A 71 -2.77 7.52 6.51
CA LEU A 71 -1.40 7.70 6.99
C LEU A 71 -0.41 7.53 5.84
N GLY A 72 0.43 8.52 5.64
CA GLY A 72 1.56 8.45 4.70
C GLY A 72 2.70 7.62 5.28
N ALA A 73 2.48 6.33 5.47
CA ALA A 73 3.42 5.42 6.11
C ALA A 73 3.43 4.03 5.45
N SER A 74 4.38 3.19 5.85
CA SER A 74 4.38 1.77 5.52
C SER A 74 3.32 1.01 6.33
N GLY A 75 3.03 -0.24 5.96
CA GLY A 75 2.18 -1.12 6.78
C GLY A 75 2.67 -1.26 8.23
N THR A 76 3.98 -1.17 8.47
CA THR A 76 4.54 -1.15 9.83
C THR A 76 4.10 0.09 10.60
N GLY A 77 4.08 1.27 9.97
CA GLY A 77 3.59 2.48 10.61
C GLY A 77 2.10 2.41 10.96
N ALA A 78 1.29 1.73 10.15
CA ALA A 78 -0.12 1.48 10.48
C ALA A 78 -0.28 0.50 11.67
N MET A 79 0.55 -0.55 11.73
CA MET A 79 0.59 -1.46 12.88
C MET A 79 1.00 -0.73 14.16
N GLU A 80 2.01 0.12 14.08
CA GLU A 80 2.48 0.95 15.20
C GLU A 80 1.40 1.92 15.67
N ALA A 81 0.73 2.59 14.73
CA ALA A 81 -0.39 3.47 15.06
C ALA A 81 -1.51 2.72 15.81
N ALA A 82 -1.81 1.49 15.44
CA ALA A 82 -2.77 0.67 16.16
C ALA A 82 -2.30 0.37 17.60
N VAL A 83 -1.06 -0.04 17.78
CA VAL A 83 -0.49 -0.34 19.10
C VAL A 83 -0.57 0.87 20.02
N VAL A 84 -0.05 2.02 19.59
CA VAL A 84 0.06 3.21 20.47
C VAL A 84 -1.27 3.91 20.75
N ASN A 85 -2.30 3.65 19.94
CA ASN A 85 -3.62 4.25 20.15
C ASN A 85 -4.60 3.33 20.90
N LEU A 86 -4.37 2.02 20.90
CA LEU A 86 -5.29 1.04 21.49
C LEU A 86 -4.78 0.42 22.78
N LEU A 87 -3.47 0.46 23.02
CA LEU A 87 -2.84 -0.23 24.14
C LEU A 87 -1.94 0.72 24.93
N GLN A 88 -1.73 0.42 26.20
CA GLN A 88 -0.82 1.12 27.08
C GLN A 88 0.13 0.14 27.78
N PRO A 89 1.29 0.61 28.29
CA PRO A 89 2.24 -0.23 29.00
C PRO A 89 1.53 -0.93 30.17
N SER A 90 1.47 -2.09 30.38
CA SER A 90 0.73 -2.95 31.33
C SER A 90 -0.44 -3.73 30.73
N ASP A 91 -0.89 -3.37 29.56
CA ASP A 91 -1.89 -4.18 28.87
C ASP A 91 -1.29 -5.53 28.45
N LYS A 92 -2.17 -6.50 28.22
CA LYS A 92 -1.79 -7.82 27.73
C LYS A 92 -2.35 -8.01 26.33
N ALA A 93 -1.50 -8.37 25.38
CA ALA A 93 -1.89 -8.65 24.02
C ALA A 93 -1.54 -10.11 23.64
N LEU A 94 -2.46 -10.78 22.97
CA LEU A 94 -2.21 -12.09 22.39
C LEU A 94 -1.90 -11.93 20.89
N VAL A 95 -0.75 -12.42 20.47
CA VAL A 95 -0.33 -12.38 19.06
C VAL A 95 -0.24 -13.78 18.50
N ILE A 96 -0.97 -14.03 17.41
CA ILE A 96 -0.82 -15.28 16.65
C ILE A 96 0.30 -15.08 15.63
N VAL A 97 1.42 -15.77 15.82
CA VAL A 97 2.61 -15.64 14.97
C VAL A 97 2.66 -16.78 13.96
N GLY A 98 2.12 -16.55 12.78
CA GLY A 98 2.19 -17.47 11.65
C GLY A 98 3.27 -17.14 10.61
N GLY A 99 4.08 -16.09 10.83
CA GLY A 99 5.11 -15.61 9.89
C GLY A 99 5.61 -14.20 10.23
N LYS A 100 6.34 -13.61 9.29
CA LYS A 100 7.06 -12.32 9.48
C LYS A 100 6.16 -11.16 9.93
N PHE A 101 4.93 -11.09 9.50
CA PHE A 101 4.01 -10.04 9.93
C PHE A 101 3.52 -10.26 11.37
N GLY A 102 3.30 -11.51 11.78
CA GLY A 102 3.02 -11.83 13.18
C GLY A 102 4.20 -11.51 14.08
N GLU A 103 5.44 -11.88 13.70
CA GLU A 103 6.66 -11.49 14.41
C GLU A 103 6.78 -9.96 14.56
N ARG A 104 6.35 -9.20 13.54
CA ARG A 104 6.37 -7.74 13.55
C ARG A 104 5.45 -7.16 14.62
N TRP A 105 4.23 -7.69 14.77
CA TRP A 105 3.32 -7.31 15.85
C TRP A 105 3.95 -7.55 17.22
N MET A 106 4.54 -8.73 17.43
CA MET A 106 5.22 -9.07 18.67
C MET A 106 6.37 -8.10 18.98
N HIS A 107 7.18 -7.75 17.98
CA HIS A 107 8.28 -6.80 18.17
C HIS A 107 7.78 -5.40 18.53
N LEU A 108 6.71 -4.92 17.89
CA LEU A 108 6.11 -3.61 18.20
C LEU A 108 5.58 -3.58 19.64
N LEU A 109 4.77 -4.55 20.02
CA LEU A 109 4.24 -4.63 21.39
C LEU A 109 5.36 -4.62 22.42
N LYS A 110 6.40 -5.42 22.21
CA LYS A 110 7.57 -5.46 23.08
C LYS A 110 8.31 -4.13 23.17
N ALA A 111 8.42 -3.40 22.05
CA ALA A 111 9.06 -2.08 22.03
C ALA A 111 8.29 -1.02 22.84
N TYR A 112 6.97 -1.19 22.97
CA TYR A 112 6.10 -0.30 23.75
C TYR A 112 5.79 -0.83 25.16
N GLY A 113 6.47 -1.88 25.60
CA GLY A 113 6.32 -2.42 26.96
C GLY A 113 5.00 -3.16 27.21
N ILE A 114 4.44 -3.75 26.17
CA ILE A 114 3.20 -4.52 26.20
C ILE A 114 3.51 -6.01 26.08
#